data_b94c940398572f35026d82c86ef24361
#
_entry.id   b94c940398572f35026d82c86ef24361
#
_cell.length_a   1.000
_cell.length_b   1.000
_cell.length_c   1.000
_cell.angle_alpha   90.00
_cell.angle_beta   90.00
_cell.angle_gamma   90.00
#
_symmetry.space_group_name_H-M   'P 1'
#
loop_
_entity.id
_entity.type
_entity.pdbx_description
1 polymer ?
#
loop_
_entity_poly.entity_id
_entity_poly.type
_entity_poly.pdbx_seq_one_letter_code
_entity_poly.pdbx_strand_id
1 'polypeptide(L)'
;VRAGDVVTVPVLDNDSSPSGLNLSVDSQVSLVGDELGTAWVSEDTLRFRAGDQPGRTSYAYTAKDDQGQTASGVLTVEVRAQDAEHNSAPSPRNLEARTVAGSSTNITVPLDGIDPDGDSVSLVGLNQAPSLGSVEVNSSWLTYKPSEGASGTDTFTYVVEDRFGAQSTGTVRVGVAQSSPLNVAPVATDDLVVAKPGR
;
A
#
# COMPACT_ATOMS: atom_id res chain seq x y z
N VAL A 1 -7.52 1.19 -14.90
CA VAL A 1 -7.17 2.60 -14.68
C VAL A 1 -7.97 3.48 -15.64
N ARG A 2 -8.35 4.68 -15.24
CA ARG A 2 -8.98 5.68 -16.11
C ARG A 2 -7.94 6.44 -16.92
N ALA A 3 -8.35 6.97 -18.07
CA ALA A 3 -7.52 7.82 -18.92
C ALA A 3 -6.98 9.03 -18.14
N GLY A 4 -5.67 9.29 -18.25
CA GLY A 4 -4.96 10.38 -17.57
C GLY A 4 -4.50 10.07 -16.13
N ASP A 5 -4.90 8.96 -15.53
CA ASP A 5 -4.56 8.59 -14.16
C ASP A 5 -3.25 7.78 -14.04
N VAL A 6 -2.75 7.68 -12.82
CA VAL A 6 -1.58 6.88 -12.48
C VAL A 6 -2.00 5.76 -11.53
N VAL A 7 -1.56 4.55 -11.82
CA VAL A 7 -1.75 3.39 -10.94
C VAL A 7 -0.39 2.81 -10.56
N THR A 8 -0.29 2.31 -9.33
CA THR A 8 0.86 1.53 -8.84
C THR A 8 0.45 0.05 -8.73
N VAL A 9 1.24 -0.82 -9.30
CA VAL A 9 0.94 -2.26 -9.35
C VAL A 9 2.08 -3.04 -8.67
N PRO A 10 1.83 -3.72 -7.55
CA PRO A 10 2.80 -4.58 -6.88
C PRO A 10 2.92 -5.89 -7.65
N VAL A 11 3.65 -5.88 -8.76
CA VAL A 11 3.73 -7.01 -9.73
C VAL A 11 4.37 -8.26 -9.15
N LEU A 12 5.11 -8.15 -8.04
CA LEU A 12 5.74 -9.30 -7.38
C LEU A 12 4.83 -10.02 -6.37
N ASP A 13 3.65 -9.48 -6.03
CA ASP A 13 2.76 -10.06 -5.01
C ASP A 13 2.27 -11.48 -5.34
N ASN A 14 2.22 -11.82 -6.63
CA ASN A 14 1.84 -13.13 -7.13
C ASN A 14 3.04 -13.94 -7.68
N ASP A 15 4.24 -13.39 -7.60
CA ASP A 15 5.47 -14.05 -8.00
C ASP A 15 6.13 -14.77 -6.81
N SER A 16 6.89 -15.82 -7.08
CA SER A 16 7.62 -16.55 -6.05
C SER A 16 8.95 -17.09 -6.55
N SER A 17 9.97 -17.05 -5.68
CA SER A 17 11.21 -17.77 -5.91
C SER A 17 11.08 -19.20 -5.38
N PRO A 18 11.32 -20.24 -6.20
CA PRO A 18 11.34 -21.63 -5.73
C PRO A 18 12.39 -21.88 -4.63
N SER A 19 13.41 -21.07 -4.54
CA SER A 19 14.47 -21.11 -3.52
C SER A 19 14.13 -20.29 -2.27
N GLY A 20 12.94 -19.66 -2.20
CA GLY A 20 12.52 -18.82 -1.07
C GLY A 20 13.30 -17.52 -0.93
N LEU A 21 13.98 -17.07 -1.98
CA LEU A 21 14.74 -15.81 -2.01
C LEU A 21 13.82 -14.63 -2.23
N ASN A 22 14.24 -13.43 -1.78
CA ASN A 22 13.52 -12.20 -2.06
C ASN A 22 13.56 -11.89 -3.55
N LEU A 23 12.47 -11.29 -4.04
CA LEU A 23 12.37 -10.82 -5.41
C LEU A 23 12.46 -9.30 -5.46
N SER A 24 13.00 -8.80 -6.55
CA SER A 24 13.02 -7.37 -6.92
C SER A 24 12.64 -7.22 -8.39
N VAL A 25 12.20 -6.03 -8.80
CA VAL A 25 11.91 -5.72 -10.20
C VAL A 25 13.12 -5.08 -10.85
N ASP A 26 13.55 -5.61 -12.02
CA ASP A 26 14.60 -4.97 -12.82
C ASP A 26 14.13 -3.58 -13.30
N SER A 27 15.07 -2.64 -13.42
CA SER A 27 14.77 -1.24 -13.74
C SER A 27 14.17 -1.01 -15.14
N GLN A 28 14.14 -2.03 -16.00
CA GLN A 28 13.67 -1.92 -17.38
C GLN A 28 12.28 -2.55 -17.56
N VAL A 29 11.42 -1.80 -18.23
CA VAL A 29 10.08 -2.23 -18.64
C VAL A 29 9.95 -2.03 -20.13
N SER A 30 9.40 -3.01 -20.83
CA SER A 30 9.25 -2.98 -22.29
C SER A 30 7.78 -3.02 -22.70
N LEU A 31 7.37 -2.11 -23.56
CA LEU A 31 6.04 -2.12 -24.17
C LEU A 31 5.89 -3.36 -25.09
N VAL A 32 4.77 -4.07 -24.93
CA VAL A 32 4.44 -5.29 -25.73
C VAL A 32 3.20 -5.09 -26.60
N GLY A 33 2.40 -4.05 -26.35
CA GLY A 33 1.16 -3.75 -27.05
C GLY A 33 1.11 -2.34 -27.61
N ASP A 34 -0.09 -1.79 -27.71
CA ASP A 34 -0.31 -0.42 -28.15
C ASP A 34 0.19 0.58 -27.10
N GLU A 35 0.69 1.72 -27.53
CA GLU A 35 1.18 2.78 -26.64
C GLU A 35 0.00 3.62 -26.10
N LEU A 36 -0.61 3.13 -25.02
CA LEU A 36 -1.74 3.80 -24.34
C LEU A 36 -1.32 4.53 -23.06
N GLY A 37 -0.03 4.67 -22.81
CA GLY A 37 0.52 5.31 -21.64
C GLY A 37 1.99 4.97 -21.42
N THR A 38 2.50 5.28 -20.25
CA THR A 38 3.91 5.05 -19.90
C THR A 38 4.02 4.26 -18.60
N ALA A 39 4.80 3.17 -18.64
CA ALA A 39 5.14 2.40 -17.44
C ALA A 39 6.60 2.63 -17.03
N TRP A 40 6.86 2.62 -15.73
CA TRP A 40 8.20 2.67 -15.14
C TRP A 40 8.27 1.90 -13.84
N VAL A 41 9.47 1.50 -13.44
CA VAL A 41 9.73 0.85 -12.17
C VAL A 41 9.90 1.91 -11.08
N SER A 42 9.28 1.67 -9.93
CA SER A 42 9.44 2.46 -8.73
C SER A 42 9.60 1.51 -7.55
N GLU A 43 10.81 1.39 -7.03
CA GLU A 43 11.19 0.34 -6.07
C GLU A 43 10.87 -1.05 -6.64
N ASP A 44 10.09 -1.87 -5.92
CA ASP A 44 9.66 -3.20 -6.37
C ASP A 44 8.25 -3.23 -6.97
N THR A 45 7.77 -2.08 -7.48
CA THR A 45 6.46 -1.94 -8.12
C THR A 45 6.58 -1.40 -9.54
N LEU A 46 5.59 -1.67 -10.37
CA LEU A 46 5.39 -0.97 -11.63
C LEU A 46 4.38 0.14 -11.46
N ARG A 47 4.73 1.33 -11.93
CA ARG A 47 3.79 2.45 -12.05
C ARG A 47 3.44 2.64 -13.52
N PHE A 48 2.18 2.90 -13.77
CA PHE A 48 1.67 3.18 -15.11
C PHE A 48 0.87 4.48 -15.11
N ARG A 49 1.22 5.40 -16.00
CA ARG A 49 0.41 6.58 -16.31
C ARG A 49 -0.37 6.33 -17.59
N ALA A 50 -1.69 6.31 -17.50
CA ALA A 50 -2.55 6.17 -18.66
C ALA A 50 -2.51 7.43 -19.54
N GLY A 51 -2.52 7.23 -20.85
CA GLY A 51 -2.81 8.29 -21.83
C GLY A 51 -4.31 8.57 -21.91
N ASP A 52 -4.70 9.40 -22.87
CA ASP A 52 -6.10 9.84 -23.03
C ASP A 52 -6.98 8.83 -23.78
N GLN A 53 -6.38 7.84 -24.44
CA GLN A 53 -7.10 6.88 -25.27
C GLN A 53 -7.44 5.61 -24.48
N PRO A 54 -8.72 5.18 -24.45
CA PRO A 54 -9.12 3.91 -23.86
C PRO A 54 -8.62 2.74 -24.70
N GLY A 55 -8.38 1.61 -24.06
CA GLY A 55 -7.91 0.39 -24.72
C GLY A 55 -7.16 -0.52 -23.76
N ARG A 56 -6.47 -1.53 -24.33
CA ARG A 56 -5.66 -2.48 -23.57
C ARG A 56 -4.22 -2.41 -24.04
N THR A 57 -3.31 -2.30 -23.08
CA THR A 57 -1.86 -2.32 -23.33
C THR A 57 -1.17 -3.33 -22.43
N SER A 58 0.04 -3.74 -22.77
CA SER A 58 0.81 -4.68 -21.95
C SER A 58 2.27 -4.26 -21.89
N TYR A 59 2.89 -4.52 -20.75
CA TYR A 59 4.30 -4.25 -20.49
C TYR A 59 4.98 -5.49 -19.93
N ALA A 60 6.11 -5.87 -20.54
CA ALA A 60 6.94 -6.92 -19.98
C ALA A 60 7.87 -6.33 -18.91
N TYR A 61 8.00 -7.03 -17.80
CA TYR A 61 8.94 -6.75 -16.72
C TYR A 61 9.79 -7.98 -16.42
N THR A 62 10.87 -7.80 -15.69
CA THR A 62 11.73 -8.88 -15.24
C THR A 62 11.79 -8.88 -13.72
N ALA A 63 11.39 -9.98 -13.11
CA ALA A 63 11.64 -10.27 -11.70
C ALA A 63 13.03 -10.89 -11.54
N LYS A 64 13.76 -10.50 -10.50
CA LYS A 64 15.12 -10.95 -10.20
C LYS A 64 15.21 -11.34 -8.74
N ASP A 65 15.83 -12.48 -8.43
CA ASP A 65 16.12 -12.89 -7.07
C ASP A 65 17.48 -12.37 -6.56
N ASP A 66 17.75 -12.53 -5.26
CA ASP A 66 18.99 -12.12 -4.59
C ASP A 66 20.26 -12.82 -5.12
N GLN A 67 20.11 -13.91 -5.88
CA GLN A 67 21.22 -14.62 -6.54
C GLN A 67 21.36 -14.27 -8.02
N GLY A 68 20.52 -13.38 -8.53
CA GLY A 68 20.58 -12.89 -9.91
C GLY A 68 19.86 -13.78 -10.93
N GLN A 69 19.07 -14.78 -10.52
CA GLN A 69 18.18 -15.50 -11.42
C GLN A 69 17.01 -14.60 -11.81
N THR A 70 16.60 -14.69 -13.06
CA THR A 70 15.55 -13.81 -13.60
C THR A 70 14.40 -14.59 -14.22
N ALA A 71 13.20 -14.01 -14.13
CA ALA A 71 12.01 -14.47 -14.83
C ALA A 71 11.26 -13.28 -15.42
N SER A 72 10.61 -13.45 -16.56
CA SER A 72 9.83 -12.40 -17.20
C SER A 72 8.35 -12.55 -16.87
N GLY A 73 7.73 -11.44 -16.48
CA GLY A 73 6.29 -11.29 -16.30
C GLY A 73 5.69 -10.29 -17.30
N VAL A 74 4.38 -10.26 -17.40
CA VAL A 74 3.64 -9.30 -18.22
C VAL A 74 2.54 -8.64 -17.38
N LEU A 75 2.61 -7.31 -17.28
CA LEU A 75 1.52 -6.49 -16.76
C LEU A 75 0.59 -6.12 -17.90
N THR A 76 -0.69 -6.48 -17.82
CA THR A 76 -1.72 -6.01 -18.75
C THR A 76 -2.57 -4.93 -18.07
N VAL A 77 -2.70 -3.80 -18.73
CA VAL A 77 -3.47 -2.64 -18.24
C VAL A 77 -4.64 -2.38 -19.19
N GLU A 78 -5.83 -2.24 -18.63
CA GLU A 78 -7.01 -1.73 -19.34
C GLU A 78 -7.19 -0.25 -18.98
N VAL A 79 -7.05 0.62 -19.99
CA VAL A 79 -7.33 2.05 -19.87
C VAL A 79 -8.78 2.27 -20.24
N ARG A 80 -9.58 2.80 -19.32
CA ARG A 80 -11.00 3.12 -19.51
C ARG A 80 -11.18 4.60 -19.77
N ALA A 81 -12.19 4.96 -20.56
CA ALA A 81 -12.57 6.35 -20.73
C ALA A 81 -13.00 6.95 -19.38
N GLN A 82 -12.83 8.25 -19.22
CA GLN A 82 -13.39 8.98 -18.08
C GLN A 82 -14.90 9.01 -18.15
N ASP A 83 -15.58 8.78 -17.03
CA ASP A 83 -17.04 8.77 -16.93
C ASP A 83 -17.46 9.37 -15.58
N ALA A 84 -17.63 10.70 -15.57
CA ALA A 84 -18.05 11.42 -14.36
C ALA A 84 -19.53 11.24 -14.03
N GLU A 85 -20.37 10.79 -15.00
CA GLU A 85 -21.80 10.60 -14.79
C GLU A 85 -22.12 9.33 -14.01
N HIS A 86 -21.24 8.32 -14.10
CA HIS A 86 -21.37 7.03 -13.41
C HIS A 86 -20.22 6.80 -12.41
N ASN A 87 -19.77 7.86 -11.75
CA ASN A 87 -18.70 7.80 -10.79
C ASN A 87 -19.16 7.19 -9.47
N SER A 88 -18.39 6.24 -8.95
CA SER A 88 -18.56 5.62 -7.63
C SER A 88 -17.51 6.16 -6.68
N ALA A 89 -17.87 6.36 -5.41
CA ALA A 89 -16.92 6.80 -4.42
C ALA A 89 -15.90 5.69 -4.07
N PRO A 90 -14.65 6.03 -3.69
CA PRO A 90 -13.64 5.06 -3.31
C PRO A 90 -14.03 4.26 -2.06
N SER A 91 -13.45 3.07 -1.89
CA SER A 91 -13.69 2.15 -0.79
C SER A 91 -12.44 2.00 0.08
N PRO A 92 -12.16 2.96 1.02
CA PRO A 92 -10.96 2.93 1.84
C PRO A 92 -10.96 1.79 2.84
N ARG A 93 -9.77 1.25 3.14
CA ARG A 93 -9.58 0.15 4.09
C ARG A 93 -9.55 0.65 5.53
N ASN A 94 -9.99 -0.17 6.45
CA ASN A 94 -9.72 0.04 7.88
C ASN A 94 -8.25 -0.32 8.18
N LEU A 95 -7.58 0.55 8.94
CA LEU A 95 -6.16 0.44 9.25
C LEU A 95 -5.95 0.19 10.74
N GLU A 96 -4.91 -0.56 11.06
CA GLU A 96 -4.50 -0.82 12.43
C GLU A 96 -3.01 -0.52 12.61
N ALA A 97 -2.66 0.06 13.75
CA ALA A 97 -1.28 0.34 14.13
C ALA A 97 -1.07 0.13 15.62
N ARG A 98 0.20 0.08 16.04
CA ARG A 98 0.60 0.04 17.44
C ARG A 98 1.77 0.97 17.67
N THR A 99 1.79 1.61 18.83
CA THR A 99 2.88 2.49 19.23
C THR A 99 2.98 2.54 20.76
N VAL A 100 4.02 3.21 21.24
CA VAL A 100 4.25 3.46 22.68
C VAL A 100 4.09 4.95 22.93
N ALA A 101 3.54 5.34 24.08
CA ALA A 101 3.41 6.74 24.48
C ALA A 101 4.74 7.49 24.32
N GLY A 102 4.69 8.66 23.69
CA GLY A 102 5.87 9.47 23.38
C GLY A 102 6.60 9.10 22.08
N SER A 103 6.23 7.99 21.40
CA SER A 103 6.80 7.60 20.11
C SER A 103 5.81 7.79 18.97
N SER A 104 6.23 8.37 17.85
CA SER A 104 5.41 8.51 16.65
C SER A 104 5.42 7.22 15.82
N THR A 105 4.34 6.95 15.08
CA THR A 105 4.25 5.86 14.10
C THR A 105 3.65 6.36 12.81
N ASN A 106 4.17 5.86 11.67
CA ASN A 106 3.62 6.13 10.35
C ASN A 106 2.67 5.00 9.97
N ILE A 107 1.49 5.38 9.49
CA ILE A 107 0.41 4.50 9.07
C ILE A 107 0.18 4.75 7.59
N THR A 108 0.63 3.84 6.75
CA THR A 108 0.43 3.93 5.30
C THR A 108 -1.04 3.78 4.96
N VAL A 109 -1.55 4.68 4.13
CA VAL A 109 -2.91 4.63 3.59
C VAL A 109 -2.83 4.06 2.17
N PRO A 110 -3.38 2.86 1.92
CA PRO A 110 -3.44 2.30 0.58
C PRO A 110 -4.42 3.12 -0.26
N LEU A 111 -3.95 3.78 -1.30
CA LEU A 111 -4.74 4.62 -2.19
C LEU A 111 -4.99 3.97 -3.55
N ASP A 112 -4.13 3.04 -3.96
CA ASP A 112 -4.25 2.35 -5.24
C ASP A 112 -5.27 1.20 -5.18
N GLY A 113 -6.09 1.10 -6.22
CA GLY A 113 -7.05 0.01 -6.41
C GLY A 113 -8.22 -0.01 -5.43
N ILE A 114 -8.48 1.07 -4.71
CA ILE A 114 -9.62 1.21 -3.79
C ILE A 114 -10.82 1.88 -4.44
N ASP A 115 -10.67 2.40 -5.65
CA ASP A 115 -11.76 2.98 -6.41
C ASP A 115 -12.39 1.93 -7.35
N PRO A 116 -13.72 1.72 -7.31
CA PRO A 116 -14.39 0.72 -8.14
C PRO A 116 -14.30 0.99 -9.65
N ASP A 117 -14.21 2.26 -10.03
CA ASP A 117 -14.12 2.69 -11.41
C ASP A 117 -12.69 2.76 -11.92
N GLY A 118 -11.71 2.63 -11.03
CA GLY A 118 -10.28 2.68 -11.30
C GLY A 118 -9.74 4.10 -11.39
N ASP A 119 -10.40 5.04 -10.76
CA ASP A 119 -9.95 6.43 -10.65
C ASP A 119 -8.82 6.56 -9.64
N SER A 120 -7.96 7.57 -9.83
CA SER A 120 -6.92 7.93 -8.87
C SER A 120 -7.55 8.48 -7.61
N VAL A 121 -7.08 8.00 -6.46
CA VAL A 121 -7.56 8.42 -5.14
C VAL A 121 -6.47 9.17 -4.39
N SER A 122 -6.84 10.20 -3.66
CA SER A 122 -5.96 11.00 -2.81
C SER A 122 -6.44 11.00 -1.36
N LEU A 123 -5.48 11.10 -0.42
CA LEU A 123 -5.75 11.31 1.00
C LEU A 123 -5.99 12.80 1.24
N VAL A 124 -7.21 13.16 1.67
CA VAL A 124 -7.63 14.56 1.83
C VAL A 124 -7.37 15.07 3.26
N GLY A 125 -7.61 14.22 4.27
CA GLY A 125 -7.49 14.66 5.65
C GLY A 125 -8.11 13.70 6.66
N LEU A 126 -8.46 14.26 7.82
CA LEU A 126 -9.21 13.56 8.87
C LEU A 126 -10.66 14.01 8.86
N ASN A 127 -11.60 13.06 9.04
CA ASN A 127 -12.99 13.36 9.34
C ASN A 127 -13.21 13.48 10.86
N GLN A 128 -12.58 12.59 11.62
CA GLN A 128 -12.59 12.62 13.08
C GLN A 128 -11.16 12.54 13.61
N ALA A 129 -10.78 13.46 14.49
CA ALA A 129 -9.47 13.48 15.13
C ALA A 129 -9.33 12.38 16.19
N PRO A 130 -8.10 11.91 16.49
CA PRO A 130 -7.83 11.01 17.60
C PRO A 130 -8.07 11.66 18.95
N SER A 131 -8.31 10.85 19.99
CA SER A 131 -8.56 11.31 21.36
C SER A 131 -7.34 11.20 22.28
N LEU A 132 -6.41 10.28 21.97
CA LEU A 132 -5.23 10.00 22.79
C LEU A 132 -3.93 10.59 22.21
N GLY A 133 -4.01 11.35 21.12
CA GLY A 133 -2.83 11.90 20.46
C GLY A 133 -3.18 12.91 19.36
N SER A 134 -2.26 13.08 18.44
CA SER A 134 -2.40 13.93 17.25
C SER A 134 -2.01 13.16 16.00
N VAL A 135 -2.54 13.60 14.85
CA VAL A 135 -2.20 13.06 13.52
C VAL A 135 -1.76 14.19 12.61
N GLU A 136 -0.65 13.98 11.93
CA GLU A 136 -0.22 14.76 10.79
C GLU A 136 -0.56 13.99 9.52
N VAL A 137 -1.24 14.65 8.57
CA VAL A 137 -1.66 14.05 7.31
C VAL A 137 -0.61 14.36 6.25
N ASN A 138 -0.10 13.32 5.60
CA ASN A 138 0.85 13.40 4.49
C ASN A 138 0.17 12.90 3.20
N SER A 139 0.90 12.83 2.09
CA SER A 139 0.31 12.48 0.79
C SER A 139 -0.29 11.07 0.72
N SER A 140 0.32 10.09 1.41
CA SER A 140 -0.10 8.68 1.40
C SER A 140 0.07 7.97 2.75
N TRP A 141 0.35 8.71 3.82
CA TRP A 141 0.45 8.15 5.17
C TRP A 141 0.01 9.18 6.21
N LEU A 142 -0.34 8.66 7.38
CA LEU A 142 -0.70 9.41 8.57
C LEU A 142 0.40 9.20 9.62
N THR A 143 0.98 10.28 10.13
CA THR A 143 1.92 10.21 11.26
C THR A 143 1.15 10.42 12.54
N TYR A 144 0.91 9.35 13.30
CA TYR A 144 0.25 9.41 14.60
C TYR A 144 1.26 9.58 15.73
N LYS A 145 1.01 10.53 16.63
CA LYS A 145 1.80 10.82 17.82
C LYS A 145 0.92 10.78 19.07
N PRO A 146 1.01 9.75 19.92
CA PRO A 146 0.27 9.71 21.17
C PRO A 146 0.77 10.78 22.14
N SER A 147 -0.14 11.27 22.98
CA SER A 147 0.19 12.17 24.08
C SER A 147 1.05 11.46 25.14
N GLU A 148 1.81 12.23 25.90
CA GLU A 148 2.58 11.67 27.03
C GLU A 148 1.65 11.00 28.04
N GLY A 149 1.99 9.78 28.45
CA GLY A 149 1.18 8.99 29.37
C GLY A 149 -0.11 8.39 28.79
N ALA A 150 -0.38 8.57 27.49
CA ALA A 150 -1.52 7.93 26.84
C ALA A 150 -1.39 6.41 26.86
N SER A 151 -2.54 5.72 27.02
CA SER A 151 -2.61 4.27 26.90
C SER A 151 -4.02 3.82 26.53
N GLY A 152 -4.11 2.68 25.87
CA GLY A 152 -5.38 2.10 25.42
C GLY A 152 -5.50 2.08 23.90
N THR A 153 -6.72 2.07 23.41
CA THR A 153 -7.00 2.11 21.97
C THR A 153 -7.54 3.47 21.57
N ASP A 154 -6.88 4.13 20.64
CA ASP A 154 -7.38 5.32 19.98
C ASP A 154 -8.05 4.96 18.66
N THR A 155 -9.08 5.70 18.29
CA THR A 155 -9.80 5.48 17.03
C THR A 155 -10.10 6.84 16.41
N PHE A 156 -9.75 6.97 15.14
CA PHE A 156 -10.01 8.17 14.35
C PHE A 156 -10.33 7.79 12.89
N THR A 157 -10.77 8.74 12.09
CA THR A 157 -11.16 8.46 10.71
C THR A 157 -10.48 9.40 9.74
N TYR A 158 -10.09 8.86 8.59
CA TYR A 158 -9.48 9.60 7.49
C TYR A 158 -10.41 9.67 6.28
N VAL A 159 -10.21 10.66 5.44
CA VAL A 159 -11.01 10.91 4.22
C VAL A 159 -10.11 10.70 3.01
N VAL A 160 -10.63 9.96 2.06
CA VAL A 160 -10.07 9.85 0.72
C VAL A 160 -11.05 10.41 -0.30
N GLU A 161 -10.52 10.93 -1.40
CA GLU A 161 -11.29 11.55 -2.48
C GLU A 161 -10.76 11.07 -3.82
N ASP A 162 -11.67 10.71 -4.74
CA ASP A 162 -11.33 10.41 -6.11
C ASP A 162 -11.10 11.68 -6.94
N ARG A 163 -10.73 11.52 -8.21
CA ARG A 163 -10.49 12.65 -9.11
C ARG A 163 -11.74 13.47 -9.46
N PHE A 164 -12.95 12.94 -9.27
CA PHE A 164 -14.22 13.62 -9.52
C PHE A 164 -14.81 14.27 -8.28
N GLY A 165 -14.13 14.13 -7.12
CA GLY A 165 -14.54 14.74 -5.87
C GLY A 165 -15.46 13.89 -5.01
N ALA A 166 -15.71 12.62 -5.35
CA ALA A 166 -16.46 11.74 -4.49
C ALA A 166 -15.59 11.27 -3.33
N GLN A 167 -16.08 11.40 -2.10
CA GLN A 167 -15.35 11.14 -0.88
C GLN A 167 -15.86 9.91 -0.13
N SER A 168 -14.94 9.25 0.56
CA SER A 168 -15.25 8.17 1.49
C SER A 168 -14.34 8.23 2.71
N THR A 169 -14.79 7.58 3.79
CA THR A 169 -14.12 7.60 5.09
C THR A 169 -13.64 6.21 5.50
N GLY A 170 -12.37 6.10 5.87
CA GLY A 170 -11.79 4.90 6.48
C GLY A 170 -11.52 5.09 7.96
N THR A 171 -11.47 4.00 8.72
CA THR A 171 -11.20 4.00 10.17
C THR A 171 -9.77 3.56 10.45
N VAL A 172 -9.11 4.25 11.37
CA VAL A 172 -7.81 3.86 11.93
C VAL A 172 -7.96 3.52 13.41
N ARG A 173 -7.42 2.38 13.82
CA ARG A 173 -7.32 1.97 15.23
C ARG A 173 -5.86 1.87 15.63
N VAL A 174 -5.46 2.57 16.68
CA VAL A 174 -4.09 2.56 17.18
C VAL A 174 -4.06 2.05 18.62
N GLY A 175 -3.38 0.94 18.85
CA GLY A 175 -3.05 0.47 20.19
C GLY A 175 -1.87 1.25 20.75
N VAL A 176 -2.09 1.99 21.83
CA VAL A 176 -1.06 2.77 22.53
C VAL A 176 -0.68 2.06 23.82
N ALA A 177 0.57 1.61 23.92
CA ALA A 177 1.13 1.07 25.16
C ALA A 177 1.77 2.19 25.98
N GLN A 178 1.76 2.05 27.32
CA GLN A 178 2.50 2.97 28.19
C GLN A 178 4.00 2.84 27.92
N SER A 179 4.72 3.96 27.93
CA SER A 179 6.17 3.91 27.99
C SER A 179 6.59 3.39 29.36
N SER A 180 7.27 2.26 29.43
CA SER A 180 7.85 1.76 30.66
C SER A 180 9.27 2.28 30.77
N PRO A 181 9.67 2.94 31.88
CA PRO A 181 11.05 3.32 32.10
C PRO A 181 11.96 2.12 32.37
N LEU A 182 11.38 0.94 32.60
CA LEU A 182 12.08 -0.32 32.77
C LEU A 182 11.99 -1.11 31.44
N ASN A 183 13.03 -1.02 30.65
CA ASN A 183 13.22 -1.94 29.53
C ASN A 183 13.56 -3.33 30.12
N VAL A 184 12.54 -4.17 30.29
CA VAL A 184 12.73 -5.55 30.74
C VAL A 184 13.11 -6.38 29.50
N ALA A 185 14.23 -7.11 29.58
CA ALA A 185 14.67 -7.99 28.53
C ALA A 185 13.55 -9.03 28.20
N PRO A 186 13.34 -9.36 26.91
CA PRO A 186 12.41 -10.41 26.54
C PRO A 186 12.85 -11.75 27.15
N VAL A 187 11.88 -12.53 27.64
CA VAL A 187 12.12 -13.88 28.11
C VAL A 187 11.94 -14.84 26.93
N ALA A 188 13.03 -15.48 26.52
CA ALA A 188 12.99 -16.57 25.57
C ALA A 188 12.77 -17.88 26.33
N THR A 189 11.85 -18.71 25.87
CA THR A 189 11.65 -20.10 26.33
C THR A 189 12.22 -21.05 25.30
N ASP A 190 12.88 -22.11 25.78
CA ASP A 190 13.47 -23.13 24.92
C ASP A 190 12.36 -23.96 24.25
N ASP A 191 12.40 -24.06 22.92
CA ASP A 191 11.54 -24.95 22.14
C ASP A 191 12.26 -26.28 21.85
N LEU A 192 11.69 -27.38 22.30
CA LEU A 192 12.21 -28.72 22.02
C LEU A 192 11.45 -29.35 20.84
N VAL A 193 12.12 -29.50 19.71
CA VAL A 193 11.59 -30.25 18.56
C VAL A 193 12.26 -31.63 18.48
N VAL A 194 11.47 -32.71 18.60
CA VAL A 194 11.94 -34.04 18.37
C VAL A 194 11.64 -34.46 16.93
N ALA A 195 12.67 -34.50 16.08
CA ALA A 195 12.57 -35.00 14.71
C ALA A 195 12.89 -36.49 14.65
N LYS A 196 12.03 -37.27 13.99
CA LYS A 196 12.34 -38.66 13.66
C LYS A 196 13.22 -38.71 12.42
N PRO A 197 14.36 -39.42 12.43
CA PRO A 197 15.17 -39.57 11.22
C PRO A 197 14.40 -40.36 10.14
N GLY A 198 14.38 -39.89 8.91
CA GLY A 198 13.98 -40.67 7.74
C GLY A 198 12.50 -40.59 7.33
N ARG A 199 11.86 -39.45 7.44
CA ARG A 199 10.60 -39.18 6.70
C ARG A 199 10.66 -37.82 6.01
#